data_005356dcae3fffd8e9d695eb11cb7ae8
#
_entry.id   005356dcae3fffd8e9d695eb11cb7ae8
#
_cell.length_a   1.000
_cell.length_b   1.000
_cell.length_c   1.000
_cell.angle_alpha   90.00
_cell.angle_beta   90.00
_cell.angle_gamma   90.00
#
_symmetry.space_group_name_H-M   'P 1'
#
loop_
_entity.id
_entity.type
_entity.pdbx_description
1 polymer ?
#
loop_
_entity_poly.entity_id
_entity_poly.type
_entity_poly.pdbx_seq_one_letter_code
_entity_poly.pdbx_strand_id
1 'polypeptide(L)'
;ELGEFMYNKYKEDKNYYKDASAFIKNVLKGIYVQSTHGDGTILYINNITLRLYYDLMLESSSGKKDSLSSRFYDFAATKEVIQANHFKNDNRLNDLVENPNRTYIKSPAGIFTEAIFPIAEIYSEHKNDTLNGVNVSFTRYNEEESKYPMNIPQYVLTVSYTHLTLP
;
A
#
# COMPACT_ATOMS: atom_id res chain seq x y z
N GLU A 1 28.90 -4.81 4.73
CA GLU A 1 28.01 -5.74 5.44
C GLU A 1 26.91 -6.36 4.56
N LEU A 2 25.81 -5.62 4.16
CA LEU A 2 24.80 -6.23 3.28
C LEU A 2 25.35 -6.58 1.90
N GLY A 3 26.14 -5.69 1.31
CA GLY A 3 26.79 -5.92 0.01
C GLY A 3 27.76 -7.10 0.02
N GLU A 4 28.56 -7.25 1.06
CA GLU A 4 29.45 -8.40 1.25
C GLU A 4 28.66 -9.71 1.40
N PHE A 5 27.58 -9.69 2.19
CA PHE A 5 26.69 -10.84 2.33
C PHE A 5 26.14 -11.26 0.97
N MET A 6 25.61 -10.31 0.19
CA MET A 6 25.07 -10.57 -1.14
C MET A 6 26.15 -11.12 -2.08
N TYR A 7 27.35 -10.54 -2.05
CA TYR A 7 28.49 -11.02 -2.86
C TYR A 7 28.93 -12.43 -2.48
N ASN A 8 28.96 -12.75 -1.20
CA ASN A 8 29.29 -14.09 -0.73
C ASN A 8 28.23 -15.12 -1.19
N LYS A 9 26.95 -14.75 -1.15
CA LYS A 9 25.86 -15.56 -1.69
C LYS A 9 25.99 -15.79 -3.20
N TYR A 10 26.41 -14.79 -3.96
CA TYR A 10 26.70 -14.94 -5.38
C TYR A 10 27.88 -15.88 -5.65
N LYS A 11 28.91 -15.85 -4.80
CA LYS A 11 30.06 -16.79 -4.89
C LYS A 11 29.66 -18.21 -4.53
N GLU A 12 28.76 -18.38 -3.56
CA GLU A 12 28.27 -19.68 -3.12
C GLU A 12 27.52 -20.39 -4.25
N ASP A 13 26.52 -19.73 -4.84
CA ASP A 13 25.79 -20.24 -5.98
C ASP A 13 25.18 -19.09 -6.81
N LYS A 14 25.61 -18.92 -8.04
CA LYS A 14 25.10 -17.93 -8.98
C LYS A 14 23.61 -18.12 -9.30
N ASN A 15 23.07 -19.32 -9.16
CA ASN A 15 21.67 -19.62 -9.40
C ASN A 15 20.73 -18.95 -8.40
N TYR A 16 21.24 -18.49 -7.24
CA TYR A 16 20.45 -17.69 -6.30
C TYR A 16 19.99 -16.35 -6.90
N TYR A 17 20.61 -15.91 -7.98
CA TYR A 17 20.33 -14.65 -8.68
C TYR A 17 19.62 -14.83 -10.03
N LYS A 18 19.20 -16.05 -10.38
CA LYS A 18 18.60 -16.34 -11.68
C LYS A 18 17.20 -15.78 -11.87
N ASP A 19 16.42 -15.72 -10.79
CA ASP A 19 15.05 -15.23 -10.77
C ASP A 19 14.64 -14.69 -9.39
N ALA A 20 13.51 -13.98 -9.30
CA ALA A 20 13.02 -13.38 -8.08
C ALA A 20 12.76 -14.40 -6.95
N SER A 21 12.24 -15.58 -7.28
CA SER A 21 11.95 -16.64 -6.31
C SER A 21 13.22 -17.19 -5.67
N ALA A 22 14.24 -17.50 -6.49
CA ALA A 22 15.53 -17.96 -5.99
C ALA A 22 16.23 -16.91 -5.13
N PHE A 23 16.16 -15.63 -5.55
CA PHE A 23 16.73 -14.51 -4.82
C PHE A 23 16.07 -14.32 -3.46
N ILE A 24 14.74 -14.29 -3.40
CA ILE A 24 13.98 -14.12 -2.14
C ILE A 24 14.26 -15.28 -1.19
N LYS A 25 14.32 -16.50 -1.70
CA LYS A 25 14.54 -17.68 -0.87
C LYS A 25 15.94 -17.75 -0.27
N ASN A 26 16.98 -17.36 -1.02
CA ASN A 26 18.37 -17.66 -0.67
C ASN A 26 19.21 -16.43 -0.31
N VAL A 27 18.82 -15.23 -0.78
CA VAL A 27 19.63 -14.01 -0.61
C VAL A 27 18.93 -13.01 0.31
N LEU A 28 17.81 -12.42 -0.11
CA LEU A 28 17.12 -11.36 0.63
C LEU A 28 15.63 -11.68 0.69
N LYS A 29 15.14 -12.05 1.86
CA LYS A 29 13.74 -12.47 2.06
C LYS A 29 12.73 -11.35 1.93
N GLY A 30 13.14 -10.11 2.12
CA GLY A 30 12.28 -8.95 2.01
C GLY A 30 12.87 -7.72 2.68
N ILE A 31 12.16 -6.60 2.54
CA ILE A 31 12.49 -5.32 3.16
C ILE A 31 11.29 -4.88 3.99
N TYR A 32 11.53 -4.52 5.23
CA TYR A 32 10.53 -3.94 6.11
C TYR A 32 10.82 -2.45 6.28
N VAL A 33 9.81 -1.63 6.03
CA VAL A 33 9.90 -0.18 6.18
C VAL A 33 8.85 0.26 7.20
N GLN A 34 9.27 0.98 8.22
CA GLN A 34 8.40 1.49 9.27
C GLN A 34 8.62 2.99 9.45
N SER A 35 7.52 3.75 9.53
CA SER A 35 7.56 5.13 9.99
C SER A 35 7.82 5.16 11.49
N THR A 36 8.81 5.92 11.92
CA THR A 36 9.15 6.10 13.34
C THR A 36 8.68 7.44 13.89
N HIS A 37 8.35 8.39 13.03
CA HIS A 37 7.86 9.72 13.37
C HIS A 37 6.77 10.15 12.40
N GLY A 38 5.89 11.04 12.87
CA GLY A 38 4.76 11.56 12.12
C GLY A 38 3.49 10.78 12.37
N ASP A 39 2.38 11.47 12.20
CA ASP A 39 1.03 10.95 12.36
C ASP A 39 0.16 11.37 11.17
N GLY A 40 -0.76 10.50 10.80
CA GLY A 40 -1.82 10.80 9.86
C GLY A 40 -1.45 10.93 8.39
N THR A 41 -0.18 10.80 8.00
CA THR A 41 0.22 10.83 6.59
C THR A 41 0.44 9.42 6.04
N ILE A 42 -0.23 9.10 4.95
CA ILE A 42 -0.03 7.85 4.21
C ILE A 42 0.82 8.16 2.98
N LEU A 43 1.98 7.52 2.87
CA LEU A 43 2.84 7.61 1.71
C LEU A 43 2.56 6.45 0.76
N TYR A 44 2.25 6.77 -0.49
CA TYR A 44 2.16 5.79 -1.56
C TYR A 44 3.54 5.56 -2.16
N ILE A 45 4.08 4.37 -1.96
CA ILE A 45 5.37 3.98 -2.51
C ILE A 45 5.13 3.24 -3.82
N ASN A 46 5.45 3.88 -4.93
CA ASN A 46 5.25 3.31 -6.26
C ASN A 46 6.35 2.33 -6.65
N ASN A 47 7.57 2.60 -6.23
CA ASN A 47 8.74 1.79 -6.60
C ASN A 47 9.66 1.63 -5.41
N ILE A 48 10.20 0.42 -5.25
CA ILE A 48 11.29 0.12 -4.33
C ILE A 48 12.41 -0.52 -5.13
N THR A 49 13.60 0.06 -5.05
CA THR A 49 14.79 -0.48 -5.70
C THR A 49 15.94 -0.52 -4.69
N LEU A 50 16.50 -1.70 -4.50
CA LEU A 50 17.76 -1.86 -3.77
C LEU A 50 18.90 -1.73 -4.76
N ARG A 51 19.74 -0.69 -4.58
CA ARG A 51 20.91 -0.46 -5.42
C ARG A 51 22.17 -0.87 -4.68
N LEU A 52 22.90 -1.79 -5.27
CA LEU A 52 24.18 -2.28 -4.78
C LEU A 52 25.30 -1.63 -5.58
N TYR A 53 26.12 -0.80 -4.91
CA TYR A 53 27.33 -0.25 -5.49
C TYR A 53 28.51 -1.18 -5.22
N TYR A 54 29.37 -1.36 -6.20
CA TYR A 54 30.58 -2.19 -6.09
C TYR A 54 31.68 -1.70 -7.02
N ASP A 55 32.90 -1.98 -6.65
CA ASP A 55 34.07 -1.67 -7.46
C ASP A 55 34.64 -2.94 -8.06
N LEU A 56 34.93 -2.86 -9.36
CA LEU A 56 35.60 -3.92 -10.10
C LEU A 56 36.98 -3.49 -10.49
N MET A 57 37.95 -4.37 -10.21
CA MET A 57 39.28 -4.23 -10.77
C MET A 57 39.29 -4.76 -12.20
N LEU A 58 39.52 -3.87 -13.14
CA LEU A 58 39.61 -4.21 -14.56
C LEU A 58 41.06 -4.60 -14.93
N GLU A 59 41.17 -5.58 -15.80
CA GLU A 59 42.45 -5.94 -16.39
C GLU A 59 42.74 -5.05 -17.60
N SER A 60 43.92 -4.42 -17.60
CA SER A 60 44.40 -3.71 -18.76
C SER A 60 44.77 -4.71 -19.87
N SER A 61 44.99 -4.22 -21.11
CA SER A 61 45.46 -5.01 -22.23
C SER A 61 46.81 -5.72 -21.99
N SER A 62 47.53 -5.29 -20.95
CA SER A 62 48.81 -5.90 -20.50
C SER A 62 48.62 -7.00 -19.44
N GLY A 63 47.37 -7.36 -19.08
CA GLY A 63 47.07 -8.37 -18.06
C GLY A 63 47.23 -7.90 -16.60
N LYS A 64 47.51 -6.63 -16.37
CA LYS A 64 47.57 -6.07 -15.02
C LYS A 64 46.20 -5.56 -14.58
N LYS A 65 45.82 -5.86 -13.34
CA LYS A 65 44.62 -5.29 -12.70
C LYS A 65 45.01 -3.97 -12.07
N ASP A 66 44.87 -2.89 -12.83
CA ASP A 66 45.34 -1.55 -12.43
C ASP A 66 44.28 -0.48 -12.51
N SER A 67 43.07 -0.78 -12.98
CA SER A 67 41.99 0.15 -13.13
C SER A 67 40.80 -0.24 -12.27
N LEU A 68 40.36 0.69 -11.41
CA LEU A 68 39.17 0.54 -10.57
C LEU A 68 37.96 1.15 -11.30
N SER A 69 36.92 0.36 -11.52
CA SER A 69 35.68 0.81 -12.13
C SER A 69 34.51 0.64 -11.14
N SER A 70 33.94 1.77 -10.72
CA SER A 70 32.73 1.78 -9.87
C SER A 70 31.50 1.47 -10.70
N ARG A 71 30.70 0.54 -10.25
CA ARG A 71 29.47 0.07 -10.90
C ARG A 71 28.35 -0.07 -9.89
N PHE A 72 27.14 -0.25 -10.39
CA PHE A 72 26.00 -0.59 -9.56
C PHE A 72 25.14 -1.67 -10.23
N TYR A 73 24.37 -2.34 -9.41
CA TYR A 73 23.33 -3.27 -9.84
C TYR A 73 22.03 -2.98 -9.08
N ASP A 74 20.90 -2.93 -9.81
CA ASP A 74 19.59 -2.62 -9.27
C ASP A 74 18.73 -3.87 -9.13
N PHE A 75 18.20 -4.07 -7.94
CA PHE A 75 17.18 -5.08 -7.63
C PHE A 75 15.86 -4.35 -7.42
N ALA A 76 15.02 -4.33 -8.44
CA ALA A 76 13.71 -3.68 -8.39
C ALA A 76 12.65 -4.64 -7.86
N ALA A 77 11.78 -4.13 -6.98
CA ALA A 77 10.59 -4.86 -6.57
C ALA A 77 9.59 -4.87 -7.74
N THR A 78 9.32 -6.06 -8.26
CA THR A 78 8.38 -6.28 -9.36
C THR A 78 7.04 -6.80 -8.84
N LYS A 79 6.08 -7.05 -9.73
CA LYS A 79 4.74 -7.56 -9.36
C LYS A 79 4.75 -8.96 -8.75
N GLU A 80 5.83 -9.72 -8.95
CA GLU A 80 6.00 -11.06 -8.37
C GLU A 80 6.36 -11.02 -6.87
N VAL A 81 6.77 -9.85 -6.37
CA VAL A 81 7.10 -9.67 -4.96
C VAL A 81 5.84 -9.41 -4.16
N ILE A 82 5.64 -10.18 -3.09
CA ILE A 82 4.53 -9.96 -2.17
C ILE A 82 4.72 -8.62 -1.47
N GLN A 83 3.73 -7.73 -1.63
CA GLN A 83 3.69 -6.45 -0.97
C GLN A 83 2.56 -6.45 0.05
N ALA A 84 2.89 -6.16 1.30
CA ALA A 84 1.92 -6.09 2.38
C ALA A 84 2.08 -4.79 3.16
N ASN A 85 0.96 -4.16 3.47
CA ASN A 85 0.92 -2.95 4.28
C ASN A 85 0.26 -3.25 5.62
N HIS A 86 0.83 -2.69 6.68
CA HIS A 86 0.24 -2.74 8.01
C HIS A 86 -0.05 -1.32 8.51
N PHE A 87 -1.32 -1.03 8.77
CA PHE A 87 -1.76 0.24 9.33
C PHE A 87 -2.17 0.03 10.79
N LYS A 88 -1.49 0.72 11.69
CA LYS A 88 -1.84 0.71 13.10
C LYS A 88 -2.75 1.92 13.38
N ASN A 89 -3.97 1.65 13.75
CA ASN A 89 -4.90 2.67 14.25
C ASN A 89 -4.75 2.84 15.75
N ASP A 90 -4.96 4.05 16.24
CA ASP A 90 -5.02 4.36 17.67
C ASP A 90 -6.47 4.42 18.19
N ASN A 91 -6.63 4.71 19.47
CA ASN A 91 -7.94 4.76 20.14
C ASN A 91 -8.86 5.89 19.63
N ARG A 92 -8.30 6.93 18.97
CA ARG A 92 -9.10 8.01 18.36
C ARG A 92 -10.05 7.49 17.29
N LEU A 93 -9.77 6.31 16.75
CA LEU A 93 -10.69 5.68 15.79
C LEU A 93 -12.05 5.36 16.43
N ASN A 94 -12.05 4.92 17.68
CA ASN A 94 -13.28 4.63 18.42
C ASN A 94 -14.13 5.89 18.64
N ASP A 95 -13.48 7.01 18.98
CA ASP A 95 -14.14 8.30 19.16
C ASP A 95 -14.84 8.78 17.87
N LEU A 96 -14.25 8.47 16.70
CA LEU A 96 -14.86 8.76 15.42
C LEU A 96 -16.08 7.88 15.11
N VAL A 97 -16.00 6.59 15.48
CA VAL A 97 -17.11 5.64 15.27
C VAL A 97 -18.30 5.97 16.18
N GLU A 98 -18.05 6.41 17.41
CA GLU A 98 -19.06 6.72 18.39
C GLU A 98 -19.71 8.10 18.20
N ASN A 99 -19.27 8.89 17.22
CA ASN A 99 -19.81 10.23 16.98
C ASN A 99 -21.25 10.14 16.44
N PRO A 100 -22.27 10.66 17.17
CA PRO A 100 -23.66 10.51 16.78
C PRO A 100 -24.09 11.40 15.60
N ASN A 101 -23.30 12.43 15.28
CA ASN A 101 -23.68 13.45 14.30
C ASN A 101 -23.01 13.27 12.93
N ARG A 102 -22.03 12.38 12.85
CA ARG A 102 -21.21 12.21 11.65
C ARG A 102 -20.81 10.77 11.47
N THR A 103 -20.67 10.37 10.24
CA THR A 103 -20.05 9.10 9.88
C THR A 103 -18.74 9.34 9.15
N TYR A 104 -17.83 8.39 9.24
CA TYR A 104 -16.51 8.51 8.69
C TYR A 104 -16.19 7.30 7.82
N ILE A 105 -15.47 7.54 6.74
CA ILE A 105 -14.91 6.49 5.88
C ILE A 105 -13.40 6.67 5.88
N LYS A 106 -12.66 5.63 6.26
CA LYS A 106 -11.20 5.63 6.25
C LYS A 106 -10.68 4.44 5.44
N SER A 107 -9.98 4.74 4.38
CA SER A 107 -9.28 3.75 3.54
C SER A 107 -7.75 3.93 3.71
N PRO A 108 -6.95 2.86 3.59
CA PRO A 108 -7.28 1.49 3.16
C PRO A 108 -7.80 0.59 4.28
N ALA A 109 -7.61 0.94 5.53
CA ALA A 109 -8.11 0.14 6.64
C ALA A 109 -8.59 1.06 7.76
N GLY A 110 -9.79 0.81 8.27
CA GLY A 110 -10.26 1.60 9.40
C GLY A 110 -11.77 1.61 9.54
N ILE A 111 -12.47 2.60 9.01
CA ILE A 111 -13.89 2.83 9.27
C ILE A 111 -14.68 2.68 7.98
N PHE A 112 -15.79 1.96 8.09
CA PHE A 112 -16.81 1.85 7.05
C PHE A 112 -18.11 2.47 7.57
N THR A 113 -18.85 3.13 6.70
CA THR A 113 -20.18 3.65 7.01
C THR A 113 -21.22 2.66 6.53
N GLU A 114 -22.11 2.22 7.44
CA GLU A 114 -23.28 1.44 7.09
C GLU A 114 -24.46 2.38 6.80
N ALA A 115 -25.16 2.14 5.70
CA ALA A 115 -26.37 2.86 5.33
C ALA A 115 -27.53 1.87 5.26
N ILE A 116 -28.56 2.10 6.09
CA ILE A 116 -29.77 1.28 6.12
C ILE A 116 -30.88 2.04 5.41
N PHE A 117 -31.41 1.45 4.36
CA PHE A 117 -32.52 2.02 3.59
C PHE A 117 -33.83 1.30 3.95
N PRO A 118 -34.88 2.01 4.34
CA PRO A 118 -36.19 1.43 4.67
C PRO A 118 -36.97 1.06 3.39
N ILE A 119 -36.41 0.18 2.58
CA ILE A 119 -36.96 -0.18 1.25
C ILE A 119 -38.37 -0.75 1.37
N ALA A 120 -38.64 -1.56 2.41
CA ALA A 120 -39.98 -2.16 2.61
C ALA A 120 -41.05 -1.11 2.87
N GLU A 121 -40.74 -0.07 3.64
CA GLU A 121 -41.66 1.05 3.92
C GLU A 121 -41.90 1.86 2.65
N ILE A 122 -40.85 2.26 1.94
CA ILE A 122 -40.92 2.98 0.67
C ILE A 122 -41.78 2.17 -0.35
N TYR A 123 -41.55 0.87 -0.46
CA TYR A 123 -42.31 0.03 -1.37
C TYR A 123 -43.78 -0.04 -0.97
N SER A 124 -44.10 -0.15 0.32
CA SER A 124 -45.50 -0.27 0.78
C SER A 124 -46.32 0.98 0.49
N GLU A 125 -45.71 2.14 0.61
CA GLU A 125 -46.35 3.45 0.35
C GLU A 125 -46.50 3.75 -1.15
N HIS A 126 -45.57 3.25 -1.98
CA HIS A 126 -45.51 3.55 -3.42
C HIS A 126 -45.74 2.33 -4.31
N LYS A 127 -46.53 1.37 -3.83
CA LYS A 127 -46.74 0.07 -4.52
C LYS A 127 -47.31 0.18 -5.91
N ASN A 128 -48.08 1.22 -6.19
CA ASN A 128 -48.73 1.47 -7.48
C ASN A 128 -48.03 2.52 -8.32
N ASP A 129 -46.93 3.09 -7.83
CA ASP A 129 -46.23 4.14 -8.50
C ASP A 129 -45.15 3.61 -9.44
N THR A 130 -44.90 4.34 -10.53
CA THR A 130 -43.79 4.04 -11.42
C THR A 130 -42.59 4.87 -11.01
N LEU A 131 -41.52 4.21 -10.56
CA LEU A 131 -40.28 4.90 -10.17
C LEU A 131 -39.47 5.24 -11.41
N ASN A 132 -39.22 6.52 -11.63
CA ASN A 132 -38.36 7.02 -12.73
C ASN A 132 -36.86 7.05 -12.38
N GLY A 133 -36.52 7.01 -11.10
CA GLY A 133 -35.13 7.01 -10.66
C GLY A 133 -35.04 7.00 -9.13
N VAL A 134 -33.91 6.57 -8.64
CA VAL A 134 -33.55 6.60 -7.23
C VAL A 134 -32.19 7.26 -7.08
N ASN A 135 -32.10 8.32 -6.30
CA ASN A 135 -30.85 9.02 -6.03
C ASN A 135 -30.56 9.03 -4.54
N VAL A 136 -29.36 8.64 -4.18
CA VAL A 136 -28.84 8.74 -2.81
C VAL A 136 -27.68 9.72 -2.82
N SER A 137 -27.78 10.77 -2.02
CA SER A 137 -26.77 11.80 -1.92
C SER A 137 -26.07 11.75 -0.56
N PHE A 138 -24.74 11.69 -0.57
CA PHE A 138 -23.94 11.81 0.64
C PHE A 138 -23.30 13.19 0.68
N THR A 139 -23.61 13.96 1.70
CA THR A 139 -23.05 15.29 1.86
C THR A 139 -21.73 15.21 2.61
N ARG A 140 -20.69 15.73 1.98
CA ARG A 140 -19.37 15.86 2.62
C ARG A 140 -19.43 16.91 3.73
N TYR A 141 -18.82 16.61 4.86
CA TYR A 141 -18.48 17.60 5.83
C TYR A 141 -17.30 18.46 5.36
N ASN A 142 -17.45 19.77 5.37
CA ASN A 142 -16.43 20.70 4.92
C ASN A 142 -15.55 21.12 6.11
N GLU A 143 -14.27 20.75 6.10
CA GLU A 143 -13.26 21.18 7.08
C GLU A 143 -12.45 22.32 6.47
N GLU A 144 -12.98 23.53 6.49
CA GLU A 144 -12.33 24.70 5.90
C GLU A 144 -11.04 25.12 6.63
N GLU A 145 -10.87 24.73 7.89
CA GLU A 145 -9.75 25.13 8.74
C GLU A 145 -8.62 24.12 8.85
N SER A 146 -8.69 22.99 8.15
CA SER A 146 -7.64 21.99 8.24
C SER A 146 -6.37 22.46 7.50
N LYS A 147 -5.22 22.38 8.18
CA LYS A 147 -3.91 22.64 7.57
C LYS A 147 -3.63 21.71 6.38
N TYR A 148 -4.22 20.52 6.38
CA TYR A 148 -4.11 19.52 5.34
C TYR A 148 -5.50 19.02 4.94
N PRO A 149 -6.26 19.84 4.17
CA PRO A 149 -7.60 19.44 3.76
C PRO A 149 -7.53 18.20 2.88
N MET A 150 -8.32 17.20 3.22
CA MET A 150 -8.45 16.01 2.38
C MET A 150 -9.36 16.30 1.19
N ASN A 151 -8.92 15.94 0.01
CA ASN A 151 -9.73 16.03 -1.20
C ASN A 151 -10.91 15.07 -1.13
N ILE A 152 -11.98 15.38 -1.86
CA ILE A 152 -13.12 14.47 -2.02
C ILE A 152 -12.62 13.21 -2.73
N PRO A 153 -12.91 12.02 -2.22
CA PRO A 153 -12.61 10.79 -2.93
C PRO A 153 -13.34 10.77 -4.28
N GLN A 154 -12.66 10.40 -5.34
CA GLN A 154 -13.27 10.33 -6.68
C GLN A 154 -14.32 9.24 -6.78
N TYR A 155 -14.18 8.18 -5.98
CA TYR A 155 -15.05 7.01 -5.97
C TYR A 155 -15.31 6.54 -4.55
N VAL A 156 -16.55 6.13 -4.31
CA VAL A 156 -16.96 5.41 -3.10
C VAL A 156 -17.56 4.09 -3.56
N LEU A 157 -17.03 2.99 -3.05
CA LEU A 157 -17.55 1.66 -3.35
C LEU A 157 -18.65 1.33 -2.34
N THR A 158 -19.86 1.06 -2.85
CA THR A 158 -20.95 0.51 -2.06
C THR A 158 -20.98 -1.01 -2.20
N VAL A 159 -21.02 -1.70 -1.07
CA VAL A 159 -21.04 -3.17 -1.02
C VAL A 159 -22.24 -3.62 -0.19
N SER A 160 -22.97 -4.62 -0.66
CA SER A 160 -24.05 -5.22 0.13
C SER A 160 -23.45 -5.86 1.38
N TYR A 161 -24.10 -5.68 2.54
CA TYR A 161 -23.66 -6.22 3.82
C TYR A 161 -23.42 -7.74 3.78
N THR A 162 -24.18 -8.47 2.99
CA THR A 162 -24.03 -9.92 2.82
C THR A 162 -22.70 -10.35 2.18
N HIS A 163 -21.97 -9.41 1.59
CA HIS A 163 -20.67 -9.66 0.96
C HIS A 163 -19.48 -9.11 1.77
N LEU A 164 -19.73 -8.47 2.90
CA LEU A 164 -18.71 -8.00 3.85
C LEU A 164 -18.28 -9.11 4.83
N THR A 165 -18.13 -10.33 4.38
CA THR A 165 -17.40 -11.34 5.15
C THR A 165 -15.91 -11.00 5.02
N LEU A 166 -15.40 -10.23 5.98
CA LEU A 166 -13.96 -10.11 6.18
C LEU A 166 -13.40 -11.49 6.56
N PRO A 167 -12.27 -11.87 5.97
CA PRO A 167 -11.60 -13.12 6.31
C PRO A 167 -11.08 -13.12 7.74
#